data_d5ddbc90a1c7066c50c84960e213ccdc
#
_entry.id   d5ddbc90a1c7066c50c84960e213ccdc
#
_cell.length_a   1.000
_cell.length_b   1.000
_cell.length_c   1.000
_cell.angle_alpha   90.00
_cell.angle_beta   90.00
_cell.angle_gamma   90.00
#
_symmetry.space_group_name_H-M   'P 1'
#
loop_
_entity.id
_entity.type
_entity.pdbx_description
1 polymer ?
#
loop_
_entity_poly.entity_id
_entity_poly.type
_entity_poly.pdbx_seq_one_letter_code
_entity_poly.pdbx_strand_id
1 'polypeptide(L)'
;MNRQAQAVVLLLVGGAILRASLTDLYLRYVKAGLQPFLIASGILLVAAAAATLWFELRGKTAHDDHGHSHREPAVAWLLVLPVFALLLVAPPALGSYAANRAGTALQETSDFPPLPAGDPVKVGLVDYATRAVYDEGRSLDGRRVQLTGFVLIGHDGAPYLARMTLSCCAADARPVKIGLDGQVPGGLAADTWLEVVGKYTTRSTKDDVNDGVIPYIEIEEARRIDAPSNQYEG
;
A
#
# COMPACT_ATOMS: atom_id res chain seq x y z
N MET A 1 22.40 21.96 -13.58
CA MET A 1 22.30 21.92 -12.10
C MET A 1 23.71 21.88 -11.55
N ASN A 2 24.11 22.87 -10.74
CA ASN A 2 25.48 22.83 -10.22
C ASN A 2 25.64 21.65 -9.25
N ARG A 3 26.87 21.18 -9.04
CA ARG A 3 27.16 20.00 -8.23
C ARG A 3 26.60 20.12 -6.80
N GLN A 4 26.57 21.33 -6.26
CA GLN A 4 26.03 21.62 -4.91
C GLN A 4 24.51 21.38 -4.87
N ALA A 5 23.77 21.89 -5.86
CA ALA A 5 22.33 21.66 -5.95
C ALA A 5 21.99 20.17 -6.11
N GLN A 6 22.77 19.45 -6.90
CA GLN A 6 22.64 18.00 -7.05
C GLN A 6 22.88 17.28 -5.73
N ALA A 7 23.94 17.62 -4.99
CA ALA A 7 24.24 17.03 -3.69
C ALA A 7 23.13 17.32 -2.66
N VAL A 8 22.58 18.54 -2.64
CA VAL A 8 21.45 18.88 -1.76
C VAL A 8 20.21 18.05 -2.08
N VAL A 9 19.86 17.88 -3.37
CA VAL A 9 18.71 17.05 -3.78
C VAL A 9 18.92 15.61 -3.38
N LEU A 10 20.11 15.03 -3.63
CA LEU A 10 20.44 13.66 -3.23
C LEU A 10 20.35 13.47 -1.71
N LEU A 11 20.84 14.45 -0.93
CA LEU A 11 20.77 14.40 0.53
C LEU A 11 19.32 14.47 1.04
N LEU A 12 18.51 15.35 0.48
CA LEU A 12 17.09 15.48 0.85
C LEU A 12 16.29 14.22 0.49
N VAL A 13 16.46 13.71 -0.71
CA VAL A 13 15.75 12.49 -1.16
C VAL A 13 16.23 11.27 -0.37
N GLY A 14 17.54 11.09 -0.21
CA GLY A 14 18.11 9.99 0.57
C GLY A 14 17.71 10.05 2.04
N GLY A 15 17.72 11.24 2.64
CA GLY A 15 17.26 11.46 4.01
C GLY A 15 15.76 11.17 4.19
N ALA A 16 14.94 11.57 3.20
CA ALA A 16 13.52 11.28 3.20
C ALA A 16 13.22 9.78 3.12
N ILE A 17 13.92 9.05 2.21
CA ILE A 17 13.80 7.60 2.08
C ILE A 17 14.22 6.92 3.38
N LEU A 18 15.32 7.31 3.99
CA LEU A 18 15.78 6.75 5.27
C LEU A 18 14.75 7.01 6.38
N ARG A 19 14.26 8.23 6.50
CA ARG A 19 13.22 8.55 7.49
C ARG A 19 11.97 7.71 7.28
N ALA A 20 11.48 7.61 6.04
CA ALA A 20 10.30 6.81 5.72
C ALA A 20 10.52 5.33 6.04
N SER A 21 11.73 4.79 5.71
CA SER A 21 12.07 3.38 5.90
C SER A 21 12.33 2.98 7.35
N LEU A 22 12.75 3.92 8.20
CA LEU A 22 12.95 3.71 9.64
C LEU A 22 11.68 3.92 10.47
N THR A 23 10.59 4.33 9.84
CA THR A 23 9.26 4.45 10.43
C THR A 23 8.29 3.57 9.66
N ASP A 24 7.07 3.37 10.16
CA ASP A 24 6.01 2.63 9.44
C ASP A 24 5.46 3.38 8.22
N LEU A 25 5.98 4.57 7.93
CA LEU A 25 5.50 5.41 6.84
C LEU A 25 5.69 4.75 5.46
N TYR A 26 6.78 4.00 5.27
CA TYR A 26 7.04 3.30 4.00
C TYR A 26 5.96 2.25 3.68
N LEU A 27 5.31 1.68 4.69
CA LEU A 27 4.23 0.70 4.51
C LEU A 27 3.01 1.27 3.77
N ARG A 28 2.89 2.59 3.67
CA ARG A 28 1.85 3.26 2.87
C ARG A 28 2.14 3.24 1.37
N TYR A 29 3.38 2.96 0.98
CA TYR A 29 3.84 3.11 -0.40
C TYR A 29 4.50 1.86 -0.98
N VAL A 30 5.08 1.02 -0.12
CA VAL A 30 5.93 -0.10 -0.54
C VAL A 30 5.64 -1.33 0.32
N LYS A 31 5.72 -2.50 -0.31
CA LYS A 31 5.56 -3.80 0.37
C LYS A 31 6.59 -3.95 1.51
N ALA A 32 6.12 -4.49 2.64
CA ALA A 32 6.93 -4.61 3.87
C ALA A 32 8.30 -5.28 3.65
N GLY A 33 8.38 -6.32 2.83
CA GLY A 33 9.63 -7.04 2.53
C GLY A 33 10.69 -6.24 1.79
N LEU A 34 10.36 -5.06 1.25
CA LEU A 34 11.30 -4.20 0.51
C LEU A 34 12.02 -3.15 1.39
N GLN A 35 11.73 -3.11 2.69
CA GLN A 35 12.37 -2.20 3.64
C GLN A 35 13.91 -2.20 3.56
N PRO A 36 14.63 -3.35 3.55
CA PRO A 36 16.08 -3.34 3.51
C PRO A 36 16.65 -2.71 2.24
N PHE A 37 15.96 -2.86 1.11
CA PHE A 37 16.37 -2.24 -0.15
C PHE A 37 16.16 -0.71 -0.13
N LEU A 38 15.11 -0.24 0.51
CA LEU A 38 14.88 1.20 0.72
C LEU A 38 15.97 1.81 1.61
N ILE A 39 16.33 1.15 2.70
CA ILE A 39 17.42 1.59 3.59
C ILE A 39 18.73 1.64 2.82
N ALA A 40 19.07 0.58 2.08
CA ALA A 40 20.29 0.53 1.28
C ALA A 40 20.35 1.65 0.23
N SER A 41 19.24 1.91 -0.49
CA SER A 41 19.18 3.00 -1.48
C SER A 41 19.31 4.38 -0.83
N GLY A 42 18.67 4.60 0.32
CA GLY A 42 18.79 5.84 1.07
C GLY A 42 20.20 6.12 1.55
N ILE A 43 20.90 5.10 2.09
CA ILE A 43 22.31 5.20 2.49
C ILE A 43 23.18 5.53 1.28
N LEU A 44 22.98 4.85 0.14
CA LEU A 44 23.76 5.09 -1.07
C LEU A 44 23.60 6.54 -1.58
N LEU A 45 22.38 7.06 -1.58
CA LEU A 45 22.11 8.45 -1.99
C LEU A 45 22.80 9.46 -1.06
N VAL A 46 22.71 9.24 0.25
CA VAL A 46 23.38 10.13 1.23
C VAL A 46 24.90 10.04 1.09
N ALA A 47 25.46 8.84 0.90
CA ALA A 47 26.88 8.66 0.68
C ALA A 47 27.36 9.34 -0.61
N ALA A 48 26.59 9.24 -1.70
CA ALA A 48 26.89 9.94 -2.96
C ALA A 48 26.83 11.46 -2.80
N ALA A 49 25.87 11.97 -2.05
CA ALA A 49 25.79 13.40 -1.72
C ALA A 49 27.01 13.87 -0.91
N ALA A 50 27.38 13.11 0.13
CA ALA A 50 28.54 13.41 0.96
C ALA A 50 29.84 13.36 0.15
N ALA A 51 30.03 12.36 -0.71
CA ALA A 51 31.18 12.27 -1.59
C ALA A 51 31.26 13.48 -2.56
N THR A 52 30.13 13.85 -3.17
CA THR A 52 30.07 15.02 -4.06
C THR A 52 30.49 16.30 -3.35
N LEU A 53 29.99 16.55 -2.15
CA LEU A 53 30.36 17.70 -1.33
C LEU A 53 31.84 17.65 -0.91
N TRP A 54 32.31 16.48 -0.52
CA TRP A 54 33.71 16.28 -0.11
C TRP A 54 34.71 16.59 -1.23
N PHE A 55 34.48 16.07 -2.44
CA PHE A 55 35.30 16.34 -3.59
C PHE A 55 35.25 17.82 -4.01
N GLU A 56 34.10 18.46 -3.88
CA GLU A 56 33.97 19.89 -4.20
C GLU A 56 34.68 20.78 -3.19
N LEU A 57 34.62 20.45 -1.91
CA LEU A 57 35.36 21.17 -0.85
C LEU A 57 36.86 21.01 -1.01
N ARG A 58 37.34 19.81 -1.41
CA ARG A 58 38.77 19.57 -1.66
C ARG A 58 39.24 20.11 -3.00
N GLY A 59 38.39 20.15 -4.03
CA GLY A 59 38.73 20.62 -5.37
C GLY A 59 38.86 22.12 -5.50
N LYS A 60 38.46 22.91 -4.50
CA LYS A 60 38.63 24.38 -4.49
C LYS A 60 40.07 24.88 -4.40
N THR A 61 41.07 23.98 -4.36
CA THR A 61 42.48 24.34 -4.30
C THR A 61 43.24 24.11 -5.61
N ALA A 62 42.62 23.73 -6.71
CA ALA A 62 43.30 23.55 -7.99
C ALA A 62 42.42 23.90 -9.19
N HIS A 63 42.81 24.92 -9.88
CA HIS A 63 42.54 25.38 -11.25
C HIS A 63 41.24 26.13 -11.54
N ASP A 64 41.46 27.45 -11.71
CA ASP A 64 40.87 28.28 -12.77
C ASP A 64 41.05 27.56 -14.12
N ASP A 65 40.04 27.49 -14.94
CA ASP A 65 39.97 28.07 -16.26
C ASP A 65 39.02 27.34 -17.20
N HIS A 66 38.54 28.15 -18.12
CA HIS A 66 37.72 27.92 -19.30
C HIS A 66 36.20 27.81 -19.08
N GLY A 67 35.66 29.01 -18.94
CA GLY A 67 34.26 29.36 -18.98
C GLY A 67 33.52 28.90 -20.22
N HIS A 68 32.64 27.98 -20.00
CA HIS A 68 31.32 27.99 -20.62
C HIS A 68 30.31 27.92 -19.48
N SER A 69 30.00 29.09 -18.91
CA SER A 69 28.88 29.20 -17.99
C SER A 69 27.59 29.03 -18.81
N HIS A 70 27.22 27.78 -19.10
CA HIS A 70 25.85 27.52 -19.42
C HIS A 70 25.04 27.88 -18.19
N ARG A 71 24.39 29.04 -18.26
CA ARG A 71 23.41 29.50 -17.29
C ARG A 71 22.34 28.43 -17.28
N GLU A 72 22.47 27.50 -16.33
CA GLU A 72 21.50 26.40 -16.17
C GLU A 72 20.13 27.04 -15.95
N PRO A 73 19.11 26.62 -16.71
CA PRO A 73 17.80 27.24 -16.60
C PRO A 73 17.28 27.05 -15.15
N ALA A 74 16.83 28.12 -14.55
CA ALA A 74 16.23 28.12 -13.20
C ALA A 74 15.05 27.15 -13.09
N VAL A 75 14.53 26.66 -14.22
CA VAL A 75 13.52 25.61 -14.36
C VAL A 75 13.92 24.29 -13.65
N ALA A 76 15.22 23.98 -13.52
CA ALA A 76 15.66 22.79 -12.79
C ALA A 76 15.24 22.83 -11.31
N TRP A 77 15.11 24.01 -10.69
CA TRP A 77 14.63 24.17 -9.33
C TRP A 77 13.14 23.89 -9.17
N LEU A 78 12.35 24.04 -10.25
CA LEU A 78 10.93 23.66 -10.22
C LEU A 78 10.74 22.17 -10.01
N LEU A 79 11.71 21.31 -10.36
CA LEU A 79 11.65 19.87 -10.10
C LEU A 79 11.82 19.53 -8.61
N VAL A 80 12.37 20.42 -7.83
CA VAL A 80 12.52 20.24 -6.38
C VAL A 80 11.21 20.51 -5.64
N LEU A 81 10.35 21.37 -6.18
CA LEU A 81 9.07 21.74 -5.57
C LEU A 81 8.12 20.56 -5.35
N PRO A 82 7.85 19.66 -6.32
CA PRO A 82 7.01 18.49 -6.06
C PRO A 82 7.63 17.52 -5.04
N VAL A 83 8.97 17.41 -4.98
CA VAL A 83 9.65 16.61 -3.97
C VAL A 83 9.40 17.19 -2.58
N PHE A 84 9.53 18.49 -2.41
CA PHE A 84 9.21 19.16 -1.15
C PHE A 84 7.72 19.02 -0.78
N ALA A 85 6.82 19.16 -1.74
CA ALA A 85 5.40 18.97 -1.50
C ALA A 85 5.09 17.55 -0.98
N LEU A 86 5.67 16.51 -1.58
CA LEU A 86 5.53 15.13 -1.14
C LEU A 86 6.16 14.86 0.25
N LEU A 87 7.25 15.57 0.59
CA LEU A 87 7.88 15.46 1.90
C LEU A 87 7.07 16.14 3.02
N LEU A 88 6.38 17.23 2.68
CA LEU A 88 5.55 17.98 3.64
C LEU A 88 4.17 17.34 3.83
N VAL A 89 3.58 16.83 2.75
CA VAL A 89 2.25 16.23 2.75
C VAL A 89 2.38 14.77 2.32
N ALA A 90 2.70 13.89 3.29
CA ALA A 90 2.71 12.45 3.04
C ALA A 90 1.28 11.99 2.69
N PRO A 91 0.99 11.56 1.43
CA PRO A 91 -0.33 11.08 1.06
C PRO A 91 -0.76 9.91 1.96
N PRO A 92 -2.06 9.76 2.25
CA PRO A 92 -2.55 8.57 2.95
C PRO A 92 -2.34 7.30 2.10
N ALA A 93 -2.42 6.13 2.75
CA ALA A 93 -2.49 4.87 2.04
C ALA A 93 -3.73 4.82 1.13
N LEU A 94 -3.68 3.97 0.11
CA LEU A 94 -4.80 3.80 -0.82
C LEU A 94 -6.01 3.17 -0.12
N GLY A 95 -7.16 3.80 -0.28
CA GLY A 95 -8.41 3.40 0.35
C GLY A 95 -9.55 3.22 -0.65
N SER A 96 -10.78 3.48 -0.21
CA SER A 96 -12.02 3.27 -0.93
C SER A 96 -12.09 3.97 -2.28
N TYR A 97 -11.54 5.18 -2.40
CA TYR A 97 -11.51 5.92 -3.66
C TYR A 97 -10.73 5.18 -4.76
N ALA A 98 -9.56 4.62 -4.43
CA ALA A 98 -8.77 3.83 -5.37
C ALA A 98 -9.44 2.47 -5.65
N ALA A 99 -9.96 1.84 -4.60
CA ALA A 99 -10.60 0.53 -4.69
C ALA A 99 -11.88 0.54 -5.54
N ASN A 100 -12.65 1.64 -5.55
CA ASN A 100 -13.86 1.77 -6.38
C ASN A 100 -13.54 1.90 -7.88
N ARG A 101 -12.32 2.31 -8.24
CA ARG A 101 -11.91 2.51 -9.63
C ARG A 101 -11.14 1.34 -10.22
N ALA A 102 -10.79 0.38 -9.40
CA ALA A 102 -10.09 -0.82 -9.80
C ALA A 102 -10.98 -2.05 -9.54
N GLY A 103 -10.98 -2.97 -10.48
CA GLY A 103 -11.66 -4.26 -10.33
C GLY A 103 -11.00 -5.13 -9.29
N THR A 104 -11.79 -6.01 -8.65
CA THR A 104 -11.27 -6.98 -7.69
C THR A 104 -10.21 -7.87 -8.33
N ALA A 105 -9.08 -8.09 -7.65
CA ALA A 105 -7.94 -8.82 -8.18
C ALA A 105 -7.67 -10.05 -7.32
N LEU A 106 -8.22 -11.18 -7.73
CA LEU A 106 -7.90 -12.49 -7.18
C LEU A 106 -7.01 -13.26 -8.15
N GLN A 107 -6.03 -13.97 -7.60
CA GLN A 107 -5.20 -14.89 -8.37
C GLN A 107 -5.66 -16.32 -8.12
N GLU A 108 -5.85 -17.06 -9.20
CA GLU A 108 -6.18 -18.47 -9.12
C GLU A 108 -5.03 -19.26 -8.47
N THR A 109 -5.37 -20.09 -7.52
CA THR A 109 -4.46 -21.06 -6.90
C THR A 109 -5.19 -22.35 -6.65
N SER A 110 -4.46 -23.44 -6.64
CA SER A 110 -4.94 -24.76 -6.27
C SER A 110 -4.37 -25.26 -4.94
N ASP A 111 -3.51 -24.44 -4.30
CA ASP A 111 -2.89 -24.78 -3.03
C ASP A 111 -3.61 -24.08 -1.88
N PHE A 112 -4.36 -24.87 -1.11
CA PHE A 112 -5.13 -24.41 0.05
C PHE A 112 -4.67 -25.16 1.30
N PRO A 113 -3.57 -24.73 1.94
CA PRO A 113 -3.09 -25.36 3.17
C PRO A 113 -4.17 -25.31 4.26
N PRO A 114 -4.20 -26.27 5.20
CA PRO A 114 -5.14 -26.27 6.30
C PRO A 114 -5.11 -24.95 7.07
N LEU A 115 -6.28 -24.45 7.45
CA LEU A 115 -6.37 -23.27 8.29
C LEU A 115 -5.71 -23.52 9.65
N PRO A 116 -5.06 -22.51 10.25
CA PRO A 116 -4.51 -22.63 11.58
C PRO A 116 -5.58 -22.97 12.62
N ALA A 117 -5.16 -23.48 13.76
CA ALA A 117 -6.05 -23.71 14.89
C ALA A 117 -6.55 -22.36 15.46
N GLY A 118 -7.77 -22.37 16.02
CA GLY A 118 -8.39 -21.19 16.63
C GLY A 118 -9.86 -21.09 16.31
N ASP A 119 -10.61 -20.33 17.10
CA ASP A 119 -12.00 -19.96 16.85
C ASP A 119 -12.28 -18.59 17.50
N PRO A 120 -12.51 -17.53 16.71
CA PRO A 120 -12.37 -17.48 15.25
C PRO A 120 -10.92 -17.61 14.76
N VAL A 121 -10.75 -18.11 13.54
CA VAL A 121 -9.45 -18.18 12.88
C VAL A 121 -9.14 -16.84 12.21
N LYS A 122 -7.98 -16.26 12.50
CA LYS A 122 -7.50 -15.09 11.75
C LYS A 122 -7.03 -15.49 10.37
N VAL A 123 -7.66 -14.92 9.35
CA VAL A 123 -7.36 -15.17 7.95
C VAL A 123 -7.17 -13.83 7.26
N GLY A 124 -6.24 -13.74 6.33
CA GLY A 124 -6.13 -12.58 5.44
C GLY A 124 -7.36 -12.46 4.55
N LEU A 125 -7.76 -11.23 4.21
CA LEU A 125 -8.93 -10.99 3.37
C LEU A 125 -8.74 -11.60 1.98
N VAL A 126 -7.51 -11.54 1.45
CA VAL A 126 -7.13 -12.16 0.17
C VAL A 126 -7.21 -13.68 0.25
N ASP A 127 -6.68 -14.30 1.31
CA ASP A 127 -6.72 -15.75 1.49
C ASP A 127 -8.17 -16.25 1.62
N TYR A 128 -9.00 -15.54 2.40
CA TYR A 128 -10.43 -15.83 2.48
C TYR A 128 -11.12 -15.78 1.11
N ALA A 129 -10.94 -14.66 0.38
CA ALA A 129 -11.58 -14.47 -0.92
C ALA A 129 -11.14 -15.53 -1.94
N THR A 130 -9.85 -15.88 -1.92
CA THR A 130 -9.29 -16.92 -2.80
C THR A 130 -9.89 -18.29 -2.50
N ARG A 131 -10.00 -18.69 -1.21
CA ARG A 131 -10.66 -19.93 -0.77
C ARG A 131 -12.15 -19.95 -1.12
N ALA A 132 -12.82 -18.82 -0.93
CA ALA A 132 -14.24 -18.70 -1.24
C ALA A 132 -14.54 -18.89 -2.74
N VAL A 133 -13.68 -18.34 -3.62
CA VAL A 133 -13.90 -18.36 -5.07
C VAL A 133 -13.35 -19.61 -5.74
N TYR A 134 -12.10 -20.00 -5.46
CA TYR A 134 -11.41 -21.06 -6.20
C TYR A 134 -11.49 -22.43 -5.52
N ASP A 135 -11.78 -22.49 -4.22
CA ASP A 135 -12.01 -23.74 -3.50
C ASP A 135 -13.48 -23.93 -3.09
N GLU A 136 -14.37 -23.03 -3.55
CA GLU A 136 -15.79 -23.07 -3.21
C GLU A 136 -16.06 -23.14 -1.69
N GLY A 137 -15.15 -22.57 -0.90
CA GLY A 137 -15.21 -22.55 0.54
C GLY A 137 -14.93 -23.88 1.25
N ARG A 138 -14.55 -24.94 0.55
CA ARG A 138 -14.27 -26.26 1.14
C ARG A 138 -13.20 -26.20 2.23
N SER A 139 -12.12 -25.45 1.99
CA SER A 139 -11.05 -25.27 2.98
C SER A 139 -11.43 -24.36 4.13
N LEU A 140 -12.55 -23.63 4.08
CA LEU A 140 -13.10 -22.84 5.17
C LEU A 140 -13.97 -23.69 6.12
N ASP A 141 -14.56 -24.80 5.62
CA ASP A 141 -15.26 -25.88 6.35
C ASP A 141 -16.20 -25.37 7.47
N GLY A 142 -17.00 -24.36 7.17
CA GLY A 142 -17.95 -23.76 8.13
C GLY A 142 -17.33 -23.09 9.36
N ARG A 143 -16.00 -22.94 9.39
CA ARG A 143 -15.29 -22.33 10.52
C ARG A 143 -15.57 -20.82 10.59
N ARG A 144 -15.57 -20.31 11.80
CA ARG A 144 -15.60 -18.87 12.04
C ARG A 144 -14.24 -18.30 11.69
N VAL A 145 -14.24 -17.28 10.84
CA VAL A 145 -13.04 -16.56 10.42
C VAL A 145 -13.10 -15.11 10.86
N GLN A 146 -11.94 -14.56 11.19
CA GLN A 146 -11.77 -13.15 11.53
C GLN A 146 -11.01 -12.48 10.40
N LEU A 147 -11.64 -11.49 9.78
CA LEU A 147 -11.10 -10.68 8.69
C LEU A 147 -10.92 -9.23 9.13
N THR A 148 -9.95 -8.55 8.52
CA THR A 148 -9.73 -7.12 8.74
C THR A 148 -9.64 -6.40 7.41
N GLY A 149 -10.37 -5.30 7.26
CA GLY A 149 -10.36 -4.50 6.03
C GLY A 149 -11.00 -3.13 6.25
N PHE A 150 -10.95 -2.29 5.22
CA PHE A 150 -11.68 -1.02 5.20
C PHE A 150 -13.00 -1.17 4.45
N VAL A 151 -13.96 -0.35 4.84
CA VAL A 151 -15.28 -0.29 4.20
C VAL A 151 -15.17 0.40 2.85
N LEU A 152 -15.72 -0.24 1.84
CA LEU A 152 -15.94 0.28 0.52
C LEU A 152 -17.45 0.36 0.29
N ILE A 153 -17.97 1.49 -0.16
CA ILE A 153 -19.35 1.61 -0.58
C ILE A 153 -19.40 1.42 -2.10
N GLY A 154 -20.05 0.35 -2.54
CA GLY A 154 -20.22 0.05 -3.96
C GLY A 154 -21.13 1.06 -4.68
N HIS A 155 -21.18 0.97 -6.00
CA HIS A 155 -22.07 1.81 -6.80
C HIS A 155 -23.56 1.52 -6.55
N ASP A 156 -23.85 0.32 -6.06
CA ASP A 156 -25.17 -0.13 -5.59
C ASP A 156 -25.54 0.41 -4.20
N GLY A 157 -24.64 1.13 -3.54
CA GLY A 157 -24.77 1.61 -2.17
C GLY A 157 -24.53 0.54 -1.10
N ALA A 158 -24.24 -0.70 -1.48
CA ALA A 158 -23.93 -1.77 -0.52
C ALA A 158 -22.52 -1.62 0.06
N PRO A 159 -22.32 -1.97 1.34
CA PRO A 159 -21.01 -1.99 1.95
C PRO A 159 -20.27 -3.28 1.60
N TYR A 160 -19.01 -3.13 1.25
CA TYR A 160 -18.04 -4.21 1.05
C TYR A 160 -16.89 -4.02 2.02
N LEU A 161 -16.22 -5.11 2.40
CA LEU A 161 -14.94 -5.09 3.07
C LEU A 161 -13.85 -5.24 2.03
N ALA A 162 -12.84 -4.39 2.07
CA ALA A 162 -11.76 -4.43 1.09
C ALA A 162 -10.37 -4.32 1.72
N ARG A 163 -9.40 -4.89 1.03
CA ARG A 163 -7.96 -4.67 1.27
C ARG A 163 -7.29 -4.40 -0.07
N MET A 164 -6.30 -3.52 -0.04
CA MET A 164 -5.42 -3.37 -1.19
C MET A 164 -4.28 -4.37 -1.11
N THR A 165 -3.92 -4.97 -2.22
CA THR A 165 -2.74 -5.85 -2.35
C THR A 165 -1.64 -5.12 -3.10
N LEU A 166 -0.38 -5.35 -2.70
CA LEU A 166 0.79 -4.82 -3.38
C LEU A 166 1.66 -5.95 -3.92
N SER A 167 2.13 -5.82 -5.16
CA SER A 167 3.23 -6.65 -5.64
C SER A 167 4.58 -6.04 -5.22
N CYS A 168 4.79 -4.75 -5.46
CA CYS A 168 5.98 -4.03 -5.02
C CYS A 168 5.67 -2.68 -4.36
N CYS A 169 4.78 -1.87 -4.90
CA CYS A 169 4.51 -0.52 -4.40
C CYS A 169 3.08 -0.07 -4.69
N ALA A 170 2.67 1.06 -4.12
CA ALA A 170 1.32 1.59 -4.25
C ALA A 170 0.85 1.83 -5.70
N ALA A 171 1.77 1.95 -6.66
CA ALA A 171 1.42 2.13 -8.07
C ALA A 171 0.84 0.85 -8.71
N ASP A 172 1.15 -0.32 -8.18
CA ASP A 172 0.60 -1.61 -8.64
C ASP A 172 -0.55 -2.13 -7.76
N ALA A 173 -0.99 -1.33 -6.81
CA ALA A 173 -2.00 -1.72 -5.85
C ALA A 173 -3.33 -2.10 -6.50
N ARG A 174 -3.91 -3.22 -6.08
CA ARG A 174 -5.21 -3.69 -6.52
C ARG A 174 -6.08 -4.06 -5.32
N PRO A 175 -7.39 -3.78 -5.37
CA PRO A 175 -8.30 -4.19 -4.31
C PRO A 175 -8.66 -5.67 -4.41
N VAL A 176 -8.84 -6.31 -3.27
CA VAL A 176 -9.67 -7.50 -3.10
C VAL A 176 -10.88 -7.10 -2.30
N LYS A 177 -12.07 -7.47 -2.79
CA LYS A 177 -13.37 -7.05 -2.26
C LYS A 177 -14.13 -8.27 -1.76
N ILE A 178 -14.83 -8.11 -0.63
CA ILE A 178 -15.73 -9.12 -0.05
C ILE A 178 -17.06 -8.43 0.28
N GLY A 179 -18.16 -9.00 -0.16
CA GLY A 179 -19.50 -8.55 0.20
C GLY A 179 -19.82 -8.89 1.66
N LEU A 180 -20.55 -8.01 2.33
CA LEU A 180 -20.96 -8.19 3.70
C LEU A 180 -22.44 -8.60 3.77
N ASP A 181 -22.74 -9.68 4.45
CA ASP A 181 -24.09 -10.20 4.69
C ASP A 181 -24.32 -10.45 6.19
N GLY A 182 -25.57 -10.68 6.61
CA GLY A 182 -25.88 -10.94 8.02
C GLY A 182 -25.94 -9.68 8.88
N GLN A 183 -25.24 -9.67 10.03
CA GLN A 183 -25.27 -8.58 11.00
C GLN A 183 -24.34 -7.42 10.61
N VAL A 184 -24.65 -6.77 9.51
CA VAL A 184 -23.87 -5.61 9.02
C VAL A 184 -24.21 -4.37 9.88
N PRO A 185 -23.21 -3.71 10.53
CA PRO A 185 -23.46 -2.51 11.29
C PRO A 185 -24.02 -1.38 10.42
N GLY A 186 -25.01 -0.66 10.93
CA GLY A 186 -25.55 0.51 10.25
C GLY A 186 -24.58 1.70 10.28
N GLY A 187 -24.75 2.63 9.31
CA GLY A 187 -24.00 3.90 9.28
C GLY A 187 -22.50 3.72 9.04
N LEU A 188 -22.11 2.73 8.24
CA LEU A 188 -20.72 2.56 7.82
C LEU A 188 -20.34 3.65 6.82
N ALA A 189 -19.28 4.39 7.11
CA ALA A 189 -18.66 5.31 6.17
C ALA A 189 -17.53 4.62 5.40
N ALA A 190 -17.29 5.06 4.17
CA ALA A 190 -16.13 4.64 3.40
C ALA A 190 -14.82 4.88 4.20
N ASP A 191 -13.83 4.04 4.00
CA ASP A 191 -12.53 4.03 4.69
C ASP A 191 -12.60 3.74 6.21
N THR A 192 -13.79 3.41 6.77
CA THR A 192 -13.88 2.88 8.14
C THR A 192 -13.23 1.50 8.19
N TRP A 193 -12.29 1.29 9.11
CA TRP A 193 -11.68 -0.02 9.32
C TRP A 193 -12.55 -0.88 10.21
N LEU A 194 -12.76 -2.11 9.76
CA LEU A 194 -13.53 -3.13 10.48
C LEU A 194 -12.70 -4.38 10.70
N GLU A 195 -12.92 -4.97 11.86
CA GLU A 195 -12.65 -6.37 12.13
C GLU A 195 -14.00 -7.08 12.16
N VAL A 196 -14.17 -8.08 11.31
CA VAL A 196 -15.39 -8.86 11.20
C VAL A 196 -15.13 -10.32 11.52
N VAL A 197 -16.05 -10.94 12.25
CA VAL A 197 -16.08 -12.38 12.49
C VAL A 197 -17.32 -12.93 11.83
N GLY A 198 -17.16 -13.98 11.04
CA GLY A 198 -18.26 -14.58 10.31
C GLY A 198 -17.90 -15.92 9.70
N LYS A 199 -18.81 -16.42 8.88
CA LYS A 199 -18.67 -17.71 8.18
C LYS A 199 -18.76 -17.53 6.68
N TYR A 200 -18.20 -18.49 5.97
CA TYR A 200 -18.36 -18.57 4.52
C TYR A 200 -19.82 -18.74 4.14
N THR A 201 -20.22 -18.07 3.08
CA THR A 201 -21.51 -18.25 2.39
C THR A 201 -21.25 -18.46 0.90
N THR A 202 -22.10 -19.20 0.23
CA THR A 202 -22.02 -19.44 -1.22
C THR A 202 -22.44 -18.23 -2.06
N ARG A 203 -22.92 -17.16 -1.40
CA ARG A 203 -23.34 -15.93 -2.08
C ARG A 203 -22.11 -15.24 -2.71
N SER A 204 -22.30 -14.77 -3.93
CA SER A 204 -21.31 -13.97 -4.64
C SER A 204 -21.98 -12.92 -5.52
N THR A 205 -21.24 -11.92 -5.94
CA THR A 205 -21.63 -10.94 -6.96
C THR A 205 -20.47 -10.69 -7.91
N LYS A 206 -20.71 -9.90 -8.94
CA LYS A 206 -19.68 -9.47 -9.87
C LYS A 206 -19.24 -8.04 -9.58
N ASP A 207 -17.98 -7.78 -9.78
CA ASP A 207 -17.40 -6.44 -9.71
C ASP A 207 -17.81 -5.63 -10.93
N ASP A 208 -18.35 -4.44 -10.72
CA ASP A 208 -18.83 -3.55 -11.80
C ASP A 208 -17.70 -3.05 -12.72
N VAL A 209 -16.43 -3.18 -12.30
CA VAL A 209 -15.27 -2.68 -13.06
C VAL A 209 -14.71 -3.74 -14.01
N ASN A 210 -14.64 -5.00 -13.56
CA ASN A 210 -13.95 -6.06 -14.32
C ASN A 210 -14.68 -7.40 -14.36
N ASP A 211 -15.95 -7.47 -13.93
CA ASP A 211 -16.76 -8.70 -13.83
C ASP A 211 -16.13 -9.78 -12.93
N GLY A 212 -15.10 -9.46 -12.18
CA GLY A 212 -14.46 -10.37 -11.22
C GLY A 212 -15.43 -10.81 -10.13
N VAL A 213 -15.29 -12.04 -9.65
CA VAL A 213 -16.15 -12.58 -8.60
C VAL A 213 -15.81 -11.93 -7.26
N ILE A 214 -16.83 -11.39 -6.58
CA ILE A 214 -16.75 -10.89 -5.21
C ILE A 214 -17.52 -11.88 -4.32
N PRO A 215 -16.85 -12.68 -3.48
CA PRO A 215 -17.52 -13.56 -2.52
C PRO A 215 -18.09 -12.76 -1.35
N TYR A 216 -19.00 -13.37 -0.60
CA TYR A 216 -19.59 -12.78 0.60
C TYR A 216 -19.11 -13.51 1.85
N ILE A 217 -19.19 -12.81 2.98
CA ILE A 217 -19.08 -13.37 4.33
C ILE A 217 -20.37 -13.10 5.08
N GLU A 218 -20.91 -14.11 5.76
CA GLU A 218 -22.04 -13.96 6.69
C GLU A 218 -21.50 -13.52 8.05
N ILE A 219 -21.71 -12.26 8.40
CA ILE A 219 -21.18 -11.62 9.60
C ILE A 219 -21.99 -12.03 10.83
N GLU A 220 -21.31 -12.54 11.85
CA GLU A 220 -21.83 -12.76 13.19
C GLU A 220 -21.50 -11.58 14.12
N GLU A 221 -20.28 -11.03 14.00
CA GLU A 221 -19.79 -9.91 14.79
C GLU A 221 -18.99 -8.95 13.92
N ALA A 222 -19.13 -7.64 14.15
CA ALA A 222 -18.32 -6.64 13.50
C ALA A 222 -18.00 -5.52 14.47
N ARG A 223 -16.74 -5.08 14.50
CA ARG A 223 -16.32 -3.95 15.30
C ARG A 223 -15.45 -2.98 14.51
N ARG A 224 -15.59 -1.70 14.80
CA ARG A 224 -14.71 -0.68 14.24
C ARG A 224 -13.35 -0.73 14.95
N ILE A 225 -12.29 -0.59 14.18
CA ILE A 225 -10.91 -0.55 14.67
C ILE A 225 -10.19 0.65 14.05
N ASP A 226 -9.06 1.00 14.63
CA ASP A 226 -8.13 1.93 14.00
C ASP A 226 -7.45 1.26 12.79
N ALA A 227 -7.05 2.09 11.82
CA ALA A 227 -6.31 1.59 10.66
C ALA A 227 -5.00 0.93 11.12
N PRO A 228 -4.71 -0.32 10.71
CA PRO A 228 -3.46 -0.97 11.06
C PRO A 228 -2.27 -0.23 10.40
N SER A 229 -1.08 -0.35 11.00
CA SER A 229 0.14 0.25 10.42
C SER A 229 0.43 -0.28 9.02
N ASN A 230 0.25 -1.59 8.81
CA ASN A 230 0.26 -2.18 7.46
C ASN A 230 -1.17 -2.28 6.94
N GLN A 231 -1.54 -1.34 6.05
CA GLN A 231 -2.88 -1.26 5.46
C GLN A 231 -3.03 -2.13 4.20
N TYR A 232 -1.98 -2.79 3.76
CA TYR A 232 -1.96 -3.65 2.58
C TYR A 232 -1.80 -5.13 2.95
N GLU A 233 -2.22 -6.01 2.05
CA GLU A 233 -1.94 -7.44 2.08
C GLU A 233 -1.01 -7.83 0.91
N GLY A 234 -0.20 -8.87 1.09
CA GLY A 234 0.69 -9.41 0.07
C GLY A 234 2.13 -9.63 0.52
#